data_15046455c8c6f436cf3300e5184ddcef
#
_entry.id   15046455c8c6f436cf3300e5184ddcef
#
_cell.length_a   1.000
_cell.length_b   1.000
_cell.length_c   1.000
_cell.angle_alpha   90.00
_cell.angle_beta   90.00
_cell.angle_gamma   90.00
#
_symmetry.space_group_name_H-M   'P 1'
#
loop_
_entity.id
_entity.type
_entity.pdbx_description
1 polymer ?
#
loop_
_entity_poly.entity_id
_entity_poly.type
_entity_poly.pdbx_seq_one_letter_code
_entity_poly.pdbx_strand_id
1 'polypeptide(L)'
;MAALTFVRPSMRALVALVLLTSCRTPTPSTPSTTSTQAPAARPVPVQVAASPDIGAREDSVRRNAVVFADGWRFAKNERATFAEHGMVSSNAPLASSAGAEVMRMGGNAVDAAVATGFALAVVWPEAGNVGGGGYMVIQMADGRREVVDYREVAPLAGSRDMYLKPDGTTDGSIIGWRSSGVPGAVAGLIAAQAKYGKLTRAQVMAPAIRMARDGFVVDSGLHTSIARSRALIARFAGKDVFLPHDSAPAIGGMFRQPTLARTLDAIARDGAEVYYRGWIADSIAAEEHRGGGVITKADLAKYAARWREPLVWTYRSYTLVGMPPSSSGGVTMAETMNILEQETHMPAFGSVAYLHLLGSAYQRAFIDRNSKIADPDFFPVPMAQLTSKTYARALYQSINRAHSTPTPSVTQQMAEGMHTTHYSVVDGDGSAVATTTTLNNSWGSGVYLSSLGFMMNDQMDDFAVQPGKPNMFGLVQGEANAIQPGKRMLSAMSPTVVLDASGKVQLVAGAAGGPRIISATSQVILNVIEFGMPLADAMRAPRIHNQALPDELRLETNGFSAATVDSLKAMGHTVGFLGGIANVNAIRRVPGGWHGVSEPRAFGAAIGY
;
A
#
# COMPACT_ATOMS: atom_id res chain seq x y z
N MET A 1 -18.57 -31.86 59.42
CA MET A 1 -19.49 -31.29 60.41
C MET A 1 -20.18 -30.11 59.78
N ALA A 2 -21.56 -30.21 59.71
CA ALA A 2 -22.62 -29.23 59.46
C ALA A 2 -22.50 -28.43 58.12
N ALA A 3 -23.22 -28.60 57.07
CA ALA A 3 -24.67 -28.82 56.74
C ALA A 3 -25.64 -27.82 57.37
N LEU A 4 -26.26 -27.00 56.48
CA LEU A 4 -27.60 -26.39 56.59
C LEU A 4 -27.83 -25.64 55.26
N THR A 5 -28.60 -26.03 54.45
CA THR A 5 -29.92 -26.32 53.87
C THR A 5 -31.00 -25.24 54.09
N PHE A 6 -31.77 -25.05 52.98
CA PHE A 6 -33.13 -24.49 52.80
C PHE A 6 -33.27 -22.95 52.67
N VAL A 7 -34.12 -22.32 51.84
CA VAL A 7 -35.46 -22.67 51.32
C VAL A 7 -35.77 -21.79 50.09
N ARG A 8 -36.44 -22.36 49.07
CA ARG A 8 -37.25 -21.64 48.06
C ARG A 8 -38.64 -21.30 48.63
N PRO A 9 -39.33 -20.31 48.11
CA PRO A 9 -40.65 -20.69 47.59
C PRO A 9 -41.01 -20.11 46.21
N SER A 10 -41.97 -20.80 45.64
CA SER A 10 -42.58 -20.80 44.33
C SER A 10 -43.83 -19.89 44.23
N MET A 11 -44.24 -19.66 42.93
CA MET A 11 -45.59 -19.48 42.36
C MET A 11 -46.32 -18.15 42.49
N ARG A 12 -46.77 -17.56 41.37
CA ARG A 12 -48.08 -17.83 40.76
C ARG A 12 -48.24 -17.14 39.39
N ALA A 13 -48.82 -17.87 38.47
CA ALA A 13 -49.30 -17.47 37.16
C ALA A 13 -50.56 -16.60 37.27
N LEU A 14 -50.78 -15.70 36.30
CA LEU A 14 -52.12 -15.16 36.00
C LEU A 14 -52.34 -15.17 34.52
N VAL A 15 -53.29 -15.97 34.10
CA VAL A 15 -53.87 -16.10 32.74
C VAL A 15 -55.00 -15.04 32.66
N ALA A 16 -55.00 -14.28 31.59
CA ALA A 16 -56.18 -13.50 31.17
C ALA A 16 -56.50 -13.78 29.71
N LEU A 17 -57.60 -14.40 29.53
CA LEU A 17 -58.29 -14.76 28.28
C LEU A 17 -59.27 -13.63 27.93
N VAL A 18 -59.22 -13.06 26.71
CA VAL A 18 -60.34 -12.27 26.14
C VAL A 18 -60.52 -12.56 24.65
N LEU A 19 -61.61 -13.10 24.39
CA LEU A 19 -62.56 -13.38 23.33
C LEU A 19 -62.38 -12.72 21.94
N LEU A 20 -62.58 -13.59 20.99
CA LEU A 20 -62.84 -13.41 19.56
C LEU A 20 -64.15 -12.63 19.28
N THR A 21 -64.12 -11.70 18.32
CA THR A 21 -65.29 -11.35 17.52
C THR A 21 -64.89 -11.35 16.05
N SER A 22 -65.55 -12.25 15.34
CA SER A 22 -65.50 -12.42 13.88
C SER A 22 -66.35 -11.34 13.18
N CYS A 23 -65.83 -10.76 12.10
CA CYS A 23 -66.67 -10.18 11.05
C CYS A 23 -66.14 -10.65 9.68
N ARG A 24 -67.09 -11.13 8.91
CA ARG A 24 -66.95 -11.74 7.58
C ARG A 24 -66.72 -10.69 6.49
N THR A 25 -66.05 -11.12 5.48
CA THR A 25 -65.69 -10.60 4.16
C THR A 25 -66.81 -9.96 3.34
N PRO A 26 -66.47 -9.15 2.28
CA PRO A 26 -66.64 -9.73 0.96
C PRO A 26 -65.38 -9.56 0.05
N THR A 27 -65.16 -10.56 -0.76
CA THR A 27 -64.27 -10.63 -1.91
C THR A 27 -64.70 -9.69 -3.04
N PRO A 28 -63.76 -9.06 -3.75
CA PRO A 28 -63.97 -8.76 -5.15
C PRO A 28 -62.95 -9.46 -6.06
N SER A 29 -63.47 -9.85 -7.17
CA SER A 29 -62.93 -10.48 -8.36
C SER A 29 -61.59 -9.94 -8.88
N THR A 30 -60.73 -10.86 -9.27
CA THR A 30 -59.53 -10.67 -10.10
C THR A 30 -59.84 -10.11 -11.48
N PRO A 31 -59.01 -9.15 -11.98
CA PRO A 31 -58.73 -9.07 -13.41
C PRO A 31 -57.32 -9.63 -13.69
N SER A 32 -57.28 -10.57 -14.59
CA SER A 32 -56.10 -11.07 -15.26
C SER A 32 -55.40 -9.94 -16.00
N THR A 33 -54.17 -9.61 -15.58
CA THR A 33 -53.25 -8.79 -16.39
C THR A 33 -52.01 -9.61 -16.69
N THR A 34 -51.89 -9.97 -17.94
CA THR A 34 -50.68 -10.48 -18.60
C THR A 34 -49.52 -9.52 -18.34
N SER A 35 -48.58 -9.94 -17.51
CA SER A 35 -47.29 -9.25 -17.30
C SER A 35 -46.39 -9.55 -18.47
N THR A 36 -46.23 -8.62 -19.39
CA THR A 36 -45.13 -8.57 -20.35
C THR A 36 -43.88 -8.18 -19.57
N GLN A 37 -42.97 -9.15 -19.35
CA GLN A 37 -41.63 -8.92 -18.85
C GLN A 37 -40.88 -8.03 -19.86
N ALA A 38 -40.50 -6.83 -19.42
CA ALA A 38 -39.58 -5.98 -20.15
C ALA A 38 -38.18 -6.64 -20.14
N PRO A 39 -37.44 -6.62 -21.25
CA PRO A 39 -36.11 -7.20 -21.30
C PRO A 39 -35.15 -6.43 -20.39
N ALA A 40 -34.34 -7.17 -19.62
CA ALA A 40 -33.28 -6.64 -18.75
C ALA A 40 -32.40 -5.64 -19.52
N ALA A 41 -32.28 -4.43 -18.99
CA ALA A 41 -31.41 -3.41 -19.55
C ALA A 41 -29.97 -3.91 -19.56
N ARG A 42 -29.34 -3.90 -20.73
CA ARG A 42 -27.90 -4.15 -20.90
C ARG A 42 -27.13 -3.08 -20.10
N PRO A 43 -26.04 -3.43 -19.40
CA PRO A 43 -25.20 -2.43 -18.77
C PRO A 43 -24.64 -1.49 -19.83
N VAL A 44 -24.94 -0.20 -19.67
CA VAL A 44 -24.38 0.87 -20.51
C VAL A 44 -22.89 0.97 -20.17
N PRO A 45 -21.97 0.93 -21.15
CA PRO A 45 -20.59 1.22 -20.88
C PRO A 45 -20.49 2.65 -20.36
N VAL A 46 -19.84 2.83 -19.20
CA VAL A 46 -19.53 4.14 -18.64
C VAL A 46 -18.59 4.83 -19.65
N GLN A 47 -19.13 5.68 -20.50
CA GLN A 47 -18.33 6.63 -21.25
C GLN A 47 -17.77 7.61 -20.24
N VAL A 48 -16.44 7.56 -20.03
CA VAL A 48 -15.69 8.61 -19.35
C VAL A 48 -15.86 9.86 -20.21
N ALA A 49 -16.72 10.78 -19.78
CA ALA A 49 -16.86 12.07 -20.44
C ALA A 49 -15.51 12.77 -20.43
N ALA A 50 -15.01 13.13 -21.63
CA ALA A 50 -13.84 13.97 -21.76
C ALA A 50 -14.14 15.30 -21.06
N SER A 51 -13.35 15.62 -20.00
CA SER A 51 -13.47 16.89 -19.29
C SER A 51 -13.18 18.05 -20.22
N PRO A 52 -13.87 19.19 -20.10
CA PRO A 52 -13.62 20.36 -20.92
C PRO A 52 -12.19 20.87 -20.75
N ASP A 53 -11.63 21.41 -21.80
CA ASP A 53 -10.26 21.87 -21.95
C ASP A 53 -9.87 22.90 -20.88
N ILE A 54 -9.15 22.46 -19.83
CA ILE A 54 -8.59 23.28 -18.76
C ILE A 54 -7.14 23.69 -19.07
N GLY A 55 -6.63 23.33 -20.25
CA GLY A 55 -5.25 23.59 -20.67
C GLY A 55 -4.82 25.05 -20.67
N ALA A 56 -5.76 26.01 -20.72
CA ALA A 56 -5.45 27.44 -20.76
C ALA A 56 -5.03 28.06 -19.41
N ARG A 57 -5.27 27.38 -18.27
CA ARG A 57 -4.88 27.89 -16.93
C ARG A 57 -3.52 27.37 -16.44
N GLU A 58 -3.02 26.27 -16.98
CA GLU A 58 -1.68 25.74 -16.65
C GLU A 58 -0.54 26.49 -17.34
N ASP A 59 -0.80 27.16 -18.47
CA ASP A 59 0.24 27.87 -19.23
C ASP A 59 0.87 29.06 -18.47
N SER A 60 0.23 29.57 -17.44
CA SER A 60 0.81 30.65 -16.61
C SER A 60 1.85 30.17 -15.58
N VAL A 61 2.01 28.85 -15.39
CA VAL A 61 2.93 28.25 -14.39
C VAL A 61 4.15 27.57 -15.07
N ARG A 62 4.30 27.64 -16.37
CA ARG A 62 5.45 27.10 -17.11
C ARG A 62 6.76 27.88 -16.86
N ARG A 63 7.22 27.98 -15.61
CA ARG A 63 8.55 28.59 -15.36
C ARG A 63 9.72 27.61 -15.38
N ASN A 64 9.50 26.29 -15.32
CA ASN A 64 10.55 25.29 -15.40
C ASN A 64 10.05 24.07 -16.18
N ALA A 65 9.98 24.16 -17.51
CA ALA A 65 9.75 22.99 -18.33
C ALA A 65 10.92 22.00 -18.10
N VAL A 66 10.61 20.83 -17.54
CA VAL A 66 11.61 19.78 -17.38
C VAL A 66 11.99 19.25 -18.76
N VAL A 67 13.25 19.40 -19.13
CA VAL A 67 13.79 18.79 -20.35
C VAL A 67 14.21 17.38 -19.99
N PHE A 68 13.51 16.40 -20.54
CA PHE A 68 13.89 15.00 -20.40
C PHE A 68 14.97 14.62 -21.40
N ALA A 69 15.76 13.61 -21.06
CA ALA A 69 16.78 13.08 -21.97
C ALA A 69 16.12 12.52 -23.25
N ASP A 70 16.83 12.62 -24.38
CA ASP A 70 16.40 12.03 -25.64
C ASP A 70 16.18 10.51 -25.47
N GLY A 71 15.04 10.03 -25.96
CA GLY A 71 14.67 8.61 -25.82
C GLY A 71 14.07 8.23 -24.46
N TRP A 72 13.83 9.18 -23.55
CA TRP A 72 13.11 8.90 -22.32
C TRP A 72 11.67 8.46 -22.61
N ARG A 73 11.34 7.22 -22.26
CA ARG A 73 10.09 6.56 -22.67
C ARG A 73 8.81 7.16 -22.08
N PHE A 74 8.94 7.88 -20.94
CA PHE A 74 7.82 8.56 -20.26
C PHE A 74 7.78 10.07 -20.55
N ALA A 75 8.49 10.55 -21.58
CA ALA A 75 8.56 11.96 -21.93
C ALA A 75 7.25 12.53 -22.53
N LYS A 76 6.28 11.70 -22.89
CA LYS A 76 5.01 12.13 -23.50
C LYS A 76 4.18 12.95 -22.51
N ASN A 77 3.48 13.97 -23.02
CA ASN A 77 2.59 14.84 -22.24
C ASN A 77 1.34 14.09 -21.76
N GLU A 78 1.46 13.35 -20.67
CA GLU A 78 0.30 12.86 -19.92
C GLU A 78 -0.16 13.99 -19.00
N ARG A 79 -1.47 14.26 -19.00
CA ARG A 79 -2.08 15.28 -18.13
C ARG A 79 -2.50 14.64 -16.82
N ALA A 80 -2.42 15.41 -15.73
CA ALA A 80 -3.06 15.05 -14.49
C ALA A 80 -4.59 15.09 -14.64
N THR A 81 -5.28 14.15 -13.99
CA THR A 81 -6.73 14.21 -13.84
C THR A 81 -7.09 15.30 -12.84
N PHE A 82 -8.01 16.20 -13.21
CA PHE A 82 -8.52 17.23 -12.31
C PHE A 82 -9.85 16.80 -11.69
N ALA A 83 -10.08 17.17 -10.41
CA ALA A 83 -11.37 17.08 -9.76
C ALA A 83 -11.52 18.17 -8.70
N GLU A 84 -12.75 18.66 -8.51
CA GLU A 84 -13.04 19.78 -7.59
C GLU A 84 -13.17 19.31 -6.14
N HIS A 85 -13.84 18.18 -5.89
CA HIS A 85 -14.31 17.81 -4.57
C HIS A 85 -13.51 16.71 -3.90
N GLY A 86 -12.95 15.78 -4.66
CA GLY A 86 -12.20 14.67 -4.09
C GLY A 86 -11.52 13.82 -5.15
N MET A 87 -10.49 13.08 -4.73
CA MET A 87 -9.65 12.32 -5.65
C MET A 87 -9.14 11.04 -5.00
N VAL A 88 -9.12 9.95 -5.78
CA VAL A 88 -8.42 8.71 -5.45
C VAL A 88 -7.44 8.37 -6.57
N SER A 89 -6.19 8.08 -6.24
CA SER A 89 -5.18 7.59 -7.19
C SER A 89 -4.65 6.23 -6.72
N SER A 90 -4.77 5.20 -7.56
CA SER A 90 -4.31 3.84 -7.27
C SER A 90 -3.85 3.09 -8.52
N ASN A 91 -3.24 1.91 -8.34
CA ASN A 91 -2.77 1.06 -9.43
C ASN A 91 -3.90 0.34 -10.21
N ALA A 92 -5.16 0.44 -9.75
CA ALA A 92 -6.30 -0.18 -10.42
C ALA A 92 -7.45 0.81 -10.61
N PRO A 93 -7.88 1.09 -11.85
CA PRO A 93 -8.95 2.06 -12.12
C PRO A 93 -10.25 1.76 -11.37
N LEU A 94 -10.64 0.49 -11.29
CA LEU A 94 -11.85 0.07 -10.59
C LEU A 94 -11.78 0.29 -9.08
N ALA A 95 -10.58 0.16 -8.48
CA ALA A 95 -10.39 0.46 -7.07
C ALA A 95 -10.46 1.97 -6.79
N SER A 96 -9.86 2.80 -7.65
CA SER A 96 -10.03 4.27 -7.58
C SER A 96 -11.49 4.67 -7.74
N SER A 97 -12.23 4.02 -8.66
CA SER A 97 -13.67 4.25 -8.84
C SER A 97 -14.47 3.89 -7.59
N ALA A 98 -14.15 2.79 -6.90
CA ALA A 98 -14.82 2.38 -5.66
C ALA A 98 -14.67 3.42 -4.55
N GLY A 99 -13.47 3.98 -4.36
CA GLY A 99 -13.25 5.05 -3.40
C GLY A 99 -13.99 6.34 -3.77
N ALA A 100 -13.97 6.73 -5.05
CA ALA A 100 -14.72 7.89 -5.54
C ALA A 100 -16.25 7.70 -5.43
N GLU A 101 -16.76 6.48 -5.65
CA GLU A 101 -18.17 6.13 -5.43
C GLU A 101 -18.56 6.37 -3.97
N VAL A 102 -17.77 5.89 -3.04
CA VAL A 102 -18.02 6.04 -1.60
C VAL A 102 -18.00 7.51 -1.17
N MET A 103 -17.11 8.33 -1.71
CA MET A 103 -17.12 9.77 -1.44
C MET A 103 -18.39 10.46 -1.99
N ARG A 104 -18.85 10.11 -3.21
CA ARG A 104 -20.13 10.63 -3.76
C ARG A 104 -21.35 10.24 -2.92
N MET A 105 -21.27 9.16 -2.16
CA MET A 105 -22.30 8.73 -1.21
C MET A 105 -22.26 9.50 0.13
N GLY A 106 -21.32 10.46 0.28
CA GLY A 106 -21.14 11.25 1.50
C GLY A 106 -20.07 10.72 2.46
N GLY A 107 -19.31 9.71 2.05
CA GLY A 107 -18.11 9.25 2.77
C GLY A 107 -16.97 10.26 2.74
N ASN A 108 -16.07 10.18 3.70
CA ASN A 108 -14.85 10.99 3.76
C ASN A 108 -13.64 10.26 3.16
N ALA A 109 -12.46 10.87 3.25
CA ALA A 109 -11.21 10.30 2.73
C ALA A 109 -10.88 8.94 3.35
N VAL A 110 -11.24 8.69 4.62
CA VAL A 110 -11.01 7.40 5.28
C VAL A 110 -11.95 6.32 4.75
N ASP A 111 -13.25 6.63 4.60
CA ASP A 111 -14.21 5.70 3.99
C ASP A 111 -13.76 5.32 2.57
N ALA A 112 -13.32 6.31 1.78
CA ALA A 112 -12.83 6.09 0.43
C ALA A 112 -11.54 5.26 0.41
N ALA A 113 -10.61 5.50 1.34
CA ALA A 113 -9.39 4.72 1.45
C ALA A 113 -9.68 3.25 1.80
N VAL A 114 -10.61 3.00 2.72
CA VAL A 114 -11.03 1.65 3.09
C VAL A 114 -11.74 0.94 1.93
N ALA A 115 -12.64 1.63 1.23
CA ALA A 115 -13.29 1.10 0.03
C ALA A 115 -12.28 0.73 -1.06
N THR A 116 -11.30 1.61 -1.31
CA THR A 116 -10.21 1.37 -2.27
C THR A 116 -9.37 0.15 -1.85
N GLY A 117 -9.03 0.02 -0.56
CA GLY A 117 -8.26 -1.09 -0.03
C GLY A 117 -8.95 -2.45 -0.25
N PHE A 118 -10.24 -2.57 0.09
CA PHE A 118 -11.01 -3.79 -0.16
C PHE A 118 -11.25 -4.04 -1.66
N ALA A 119 -11.43 -2.98 -2.45
CA ALA A 119 -11.56 -3.11 -3.90
C ALA A 119 -10.27 -3.63 -4.55
N LEU A 120 -9.10 -3.14 -4.11
CA LEU A 120 -7.79 -3.64 -4.56
C LEU A 120 -7.61 -5.14 -4.27
N ALA A 121 -8.11 -5.64 -3.14
CA ALA A 121 -8.09 -7.07 -2.85
C ALA A 121 -8.85 -7.92 -3.89
N VAL A 122 -9.80 -7.31 -4.59
CA VAL A 122 -10.62 -7.97 -5.63
C VAL A 122 -9.99 -7.78 -7.03
N VAL A 123 -9.68 -6.53 -7.39
CA VAL A 123 -9.31 -6.18 -8.78
C VAL A 123 -7.81 -6.15 -9.03
N TRP A 124 -6.98 -6.16 -7.97
CA TRP A 124 -5.53 -6.15 -8.02
C TRP A 124 -4.91 -7.13 -7.01
N PRO A 125 -5.29 -8.43 -7.04
CA PRO A 125 -4.91 -9.43 -6.03
C PRO A 125 -3.40 -9.74 -5.99
N GLU A 126 -2.62 -9.19 -6.90
CA GLU A 126 -1.15 -9.22 -6.90
C GLU A 126 -0.55 -8.60 -5.62
N ALA A 127 -1.18 -7.53 -5.10
CA ALA A 127 -0.70 -6.77 -3.95
C ALA A 127 -1.81 -6.20 -3.07
N GLY A 128 -3.00 -5.90 -3.63
CA GLY A 128 -4.22 -5.60 -2.88
C GLY A 128 -4.69 -6.86 -2.17
N ASN A 129 -5.06 -6.77 -0.89
CA ASN A 129 -5.17 -8.00 -0.10
C ASN A 129 -6.08 -7.88 1.11
N VAL A 130 -6.47 -9.03 1.62
CA VAL A 130 -6.97 -9.26 2.97
C VAL A 130 -6.10 -10.29 3.72
N GLY A 131 -5.11 -10.89 3.04
CA GLY A 131 -4.17 -11.88 3.58
C GLY A 131 -2.75 -11.33 3.82
N GLY A 132 -2.59 -10.00 3.79
CA GLY A 132 -1.35 -9.28 4.04
C GLY A 132 -1.51 -8.15 5.04
N GLY A 133 -0.75 -7.07 4.86
CA GLY A 133 -0.78 -5.93 5.75
C GLY A 133 -0.32 -4.62 5.11
N GLY A 134 -0.09 -3.62 5.94
CA GLY A 134 0.30 -2.29 5.46
C GLY A 134 0.26 -1.20 6.50
N TYR A 135 0.23 0.03 6.01
CA TYR A 135 0.20 1.25 6.81
C TYR A 135 -0.71 2.31 6.17
N MET A 136 -1.39 3.06 7.02
CA MET A 136 -2.22 4.17 6.61
C MET A 136 -1.87 5.42 7.42
N VAL A 137 -1.48 6.50 6.74
CA VAL A 137 -1.30 7.84 7.30
C VAL A 137 -2.58 8.62 7.05
N ILE A 138 -3.18 9.13 8.12
CA ILE A 138 -4.44 9.88 8.11
C ILE A 138 -4.14 11.32 8.53
N GLN A 139 -4.55 12.27 7.71
CA GLN A 139 -4.56 13.70 8.03
C GLN A 139 -5.99 14.22 7.81
N MET A 140 -6.68 14.51 8.88
CA MET A 140 -8.03 15.08 8.83
C MET A 140 -7.97 16.59 8.60
N ALA A 141 -9.01 17.15 7.99
CA ALA A 141 -9.13 18.59 7.72
C ALA A 141 -9.14 19.45 9.00
N ASP A 142 -9.58 18.89 10.13
CA ASP A 142 -9.57 19.54 11.44
C ASP A 142 -8.21 19.52 12.15
N GLY A 143 -7.17 18.98 11.51
CA GLY A 143 -5.82 18.89 12.01
C GLY A 143 -5.49 17.62 12.78
N ARG A 144 -6.45 16.77 13.12
CA ARG A 144 -6.17 15.44 13.70
C ARG A 144 -5.38 14.60 12.70
N ARG A 145 -4.35 13.94 13.20
CA ARG A 145 -3.50 13.05 12.40
C ARG A 145 -3.10 11.83 13.19
N GLU A 146 -3.10 10.69 12.52
CA GLU A 146 -2.70 9.42 13.10
C GLU A 146 -2.17 8.46 12.03
N VAL A 147 -1.50 7.42 12.49
CA VAL A 147 -1.06 6.31 11.66
C VAL A 147 -1.67 5.02 12.17
N VAL A 148 -2.22 4.23 11.26
CA VAL A 148 -2.60 2.84 11.54
C VAL A 148 -1.51 1.93 11.00
N ASP A 149 -0.80 1.25 11.91
CA ASP A 149 0.16 0.20 11.62
C ASP A 149 -0.56 -1.15 11.68
N TYR A 150 -0.84 -1.70 10.51
CA TYR A 150 -1.43 -3.02 10.35
C TYR A 150 -0.49 -3.97 9.60
N ARG A 151 0.83 -3.74 9.82
CA ARG A 151 1.89 -4.65 9.38
C ARG A 151 1.66 -6.03 9.95
N GLU A 152 2.01 -7.04 9.21
CA GLU A 152 2.02 -8.42 9.66
C GLU A 152 2.95 -8.59 10.87
N VAL A 153 2.70 -9.63 11.66
CA VAL A 153 3.59 -10.04 12.75
C VAL A 153 4.07 -11.47 12.54
N ALA A 154 5.27 -11.77 13.05
CA ALA A 154 5.74 -13.15 13.07
C ALA A 154 4.78 -14.03 13.90
N PRO A 155 4.43 -15.23 13.44
CA PRO A 155 3.65 -16.19 14.21
C PRO A 155 4.32 -16.53 15.55
N LEU A 156 3.56 -16.97 16.54
CA LEU A 156 4.05 -17.35 17.87
C LEU A 156 5.07 -18.50 17.82
N ALA A 157 4.98 -19.35 16.80
CA ALA A 157 5.96 -20.40 16.51
C ALA A 157 7.22 -19.89 15.81
N GLY A 158 7.28 -18.61 15.45
CA GLY A 158 8.44 -17.99 14.79
C GLY A 158 9.67 -18.00 15.69
N SER A 159 10.80 -18.36 15.12
CA SER A 159 12.08 -18.33 15.82
C SER A 159 13.16 -17.76 14.91
N ARG A 160 14.25 -17.24 15.54
CA ARG A 160 15.32 -16.56 14.82
C ARG A 160 15.84 -17.34 13.63
N ASP A 161 16.02 -18.64 13.78
CA ASP A 161 16.68 -19.49 12.80
C ASP A 161 15.70 -20.45 12.08
N MET A 162 14.39 -20.17 12.12
CA MET A 162 13.35 -21.09 11.60
C MET A 162 13.47 -21.43 10.10
N TYR A 163 14.24 -20.64 9.35
CA TYR A 163 14.50 -20.84 7.91
C TYR A 163 15.93 -21.30 7.63
N LEU A 164 16.80 -21.36 8.65
CA LEU A 164 18.19 -21.73 8.48
C LEU A 164 18.34 -23.25 8.38
N LYS A 165 18.99 -23.73 7.34
CA LYS A 165 19.33 -25.15 7.15
C LYS A 165 20.68 -25.49 7.77
N PRO A 166 20.97 -26.78 8.01
CA PRO A 166 22.26 -27.22 8.53
C PRO A 166 23.46 -26.85 7.66
N ASP A 167 23.26 -26.67 6.35
CA ASP A 167 24.30 -26.24 5.40
C ASP A 167 24.52 -24.72 5.37
N GLY A 168 23.81 -23.97 6.22
CA GLY A 168 23.90 -22.50 6.30
C GLY A 168 23.10 -21.77 5.23
N THR A 169 22.36 -22.46 4.38
CA THR A 169 21.40 -21.83 3.45
C THR A 169 20.04 -21.58 4.13
N THR A 170 19.19 -20.79 3.50
CA THR A 170 17.82 -20.52 3.99
C THR A 170 16.79 -21.08 3.02
N ASP A 171 15.60 -21.47 3.53
CA ASP A 171 14.51 -21.98 2.73
C ASP A 171 13.14 -21.68 3.36
N GLY A 172 12.13 -21.42 2.50
CA GLY A 172 10.74 -21.28 2.91
C GLY A 172 10.34 -19.90 3.43
N SER A 173 11.22 -18.87 3.34
CA SER A 173 10.87 -17.48 3.72
C SER A 173 10.09 -16.73 2.64
N ILE A 174 10.15 -17.17 1.37
CA ILE A 174 9.59 -16.46 0.21
C ILE A 174 8.35 -17.17 -0.35
N ILE A 175 8.38 -18.48 -0.51
CA ILE A 175 7.32 -19.24 -1.19
C ILE A 175 6.75 -20.34 -0.29
N GLY A 176 5.42 -20.44 -0.26
CA GLY A 176 4.70 -21.50 0.44
C GLY A 176 4.21 -21.08 1.82
N TRP A 177 3.61 -22.00 2.52
CA TRP A 177 2.84 -21.80 3.74
C TRP A 177 3.62 -21.20 4.90
N ARG A 178 4.90 -21.51 5.01
CA ARG A 178 5.74 -21.03 6.12
C ARG A 178 6.22 -19.58 5.96
N SER A 179 6.10 -19.00 4.76
CA SER A 179 6.58 -17.64 4.48
C SER A 179 5.62 -16.54 4.94
N SER A 180 4.40 -16.90 5.38
CA SER A 180 3.38 -15.92 5.74
C SER A 180 3.54 -15.41 7.16
N GLY A 181 3.50 -14.08 7.32
CA GLY A 181 3.23 -13.42 8.59
C GLY A 181 1.72 -13.37 8.86
N VAL A 182 1.34 -13.20 10.13
CA VAL A 182 -0.06 -13.09 10.55
C VAL A 182 -0.68 -11.85 9.92
N PRO A 183 -1.75 -11.97 9.11
CA PRO A 183 -2.30 -10.86 8.33
C PRO A 183 -2.89 -9.74 9.18
N GLY A 184 -2.70 -8.49 8.75
CA GLY A 184 -3.17 -7.30 9.45
C GLY A 184 -4.18 -6.43 8.70
N ALA A 185 -4.31 -6.60 7.37
CA ALA A 185 -5.06 -5.69 6.51
C ALA A 185 -6.51 -5.47 6.97
N VAL A 186 -7.23 -6.54 7.32
CA VAL A 186 -8.63 -6.43 7.77
C VAL A 186 -8.72 -5.64 9.08
N ALA A 187 -7.83 -5.91 10.06
CA ALA A 187 -7.84 -5.18 11.34
C ALA A 187 -7.60 -3.68 11.13
N GLY A 188 -6.60 -3.33 10.29
CA GLY A 188 -6.26 -1.92 10.05
C GLY A 188 -7.34 -1.15 9.32
N LEU A 189 -7.86 -1.70 8.22
CA LEU A 189 -8.91 -1.06 7.43
C LEU A 189 -10.20 -0.86 8.25
N ILE A 190 -10.64 -1.89 8.99
CA ILE A 190 -11.84 -1.81 9.84
C ILE A 190 -11.63 -0.84 11.01
N ALA A 191 -10.44 -0.84 11.64
CA ALA A 191 -10.13 0.10 12.73
C ALA A 191 -10.14 1.57 12.25
N ALA A 192 -9.56 1.85 11.07
CA ALA A 192 -9.57 3.19 10.48
C ALA A 192 -11.00 3.64 10.16
N GLN A 193 -11.80 2.79 9.53
CA GLN A 193 -13.19 3.07 9.20
C GLN A 193 -14.03 3.32 10.45
N ALA A 194 -13.90 2.47 11.47
CA ALA A 194 -14.66 2.61 12.71
C ALA A 194 -14.34 3.90 13.48
N LYS A 195 -13.10 4.41 13.41
CA LYS A 195 -12.66 5.60 14.14
C LYS A 195 -12.96 6.91 13.40
N TYR A 196 -12.82 6.92 12.08
CA TYR A 196 -12.84 8.14 11.29
C TYR A 196 -13.90 8.16 10.18
N GLY A 197 -14.48 7.01 9.81
CA GLY A 197 -15.48 6.91 8.75
C GLY A 197 -16.80 7.60 9.09
N LYS A 198 -17.47 8.08 8.07
CA LYS A 198 -18.83 8.68 8.14
C LYS A 198 -19.93 7.68 7.77
N LEU A 199 -19.60 6.70 6.91
CA LEU A 199 -20.55 5.70 6.41
C LEU A 199 -20.49 4.40 7.23
N THR A 200 -21.49 3.56 7.06
CA THR A 200 -21.46 2.22 7.63
C THR A 200 -20.44 1.34 6.90
N ARG A 201 -19.86 0.39 7.61
CA ARG A 201 -18.93 -0.60 7.03
C ARG A 201 -19.51 -1.30 5.81
N ALA A 202 -20.79 -1.67 5.86
CA ALA A 202 -21.49 -2.31 4.75
C ALA A 202 -21.53 -1.42 3.50
N GLN A 203 -21.78 -0.11 3.64
CA GLN A 203 -21.75 0.84 2.54
C GLN A 203 -20.36 0.98 1.93
N VAL A 204 -19.33 1.10 2.79
CA VAL A 204 -17.93 1.25 2.37
C VAL A 204 -17.42 0.02 1.63
N MET A 205 -17.81 -1.19 2.04
CA MET A 205 -17.37 -2.44 1.41
C MET A 205 -18.21 -2.89 0.23
N ALA A 206 -19.41 -2.30 0.02
CA ALA A 206 -20.33 -2.72 -1.03
C ALA A 206 -19.74 -2.73 -2.45
N PRO A 207 -18.94 -1.75 -2.89
CA PRO A 207 -18.31 -1.79 -4.22
C PRO A 207 -17.40 -3.00 -4.42
N ALA A 208 -16.56 -3.34 -3.43
CA ALA A 208 -15.66 -4.48 -3.49
C ALA A 208 -16.44 -5.81 -3.54
N ILE A 209 -17.45 -5.96 -2.68
CA ILE A 209 -18.31 -7.16 -2.62
C ILE A 209 -19.04 -7.34 -3.95
N ARG A 210 -19.60 -6.27 -4.52
CA ARG A 210 -20.27 -6.31 -5.81
C ARG A 210 -19.34 -6.76 -6.93
N MET A 211 -18.12 -6.20 -7.01
CA MET A 211 -17.13 -6.60 -8.02
C MET A 211 -16.71 -8.06 -7.84
N ALA A 212 -16.51 -8.54 -6.63
CA ALA A 212 -16.15 -9.93 -6.38
C ALA A 212 -17.28 -10.90 -6.75
N ARG A 213 -18.54 -10.57 -6.41
CA ARG A 213 -19.72 -11.41 -6.61
C ARG A 213 -20.21 -11.40 -8.06
N ASP A 214 -20.45 -10.20 -8.60
CA ASP A 214 -21.09 -10.02 -9.91
C ASP A 214 -20.04 -10.04 -11.03
N GLY A 215 -18.79 -9.77 -10.68
CA GLY A 215 -17.64 -9.76 -11.58
C GLY A 215 -17.29 -8.37 -12.08
N PHE A 216 -16.13 -8.29 -12.71
CA PHE A 216 -15.60 -7.11 -13.37
C PHE A 216 -14.85 -7.49 -14.66
N VAL A 217 -14.65 -6.52 -15.53
CA VAL A 217 -13.95 -6.73 -16.80
C VAL A 217 -12.45 -6.77 -16.55
N VAL A 218 -11.78 -7.82 -17.02
CA VAL A 218 -10.31 -7.98 -16.94
C VAL A 218 -9.64 -6.92 -17.78
N ASP A 219 -8.81 -6.10 -17.17
CA ASP A 219 -7.95 -5.15 -17.86
C ASP A 219 -6.58 -5.75 -18.24
N SER A 220 -5.77 -5.00 -18.99
CA SER A 220 -4.43 -5.41 -19.38
C SER A 220 -3.47 -5.55 -18.19
N GLY A 221 -3.69 -4.79 -17.10
CA GLY A 221 -2.90 -4.85 -15.89
C GLY A 221 -3.04 -6.20 -15.18
N LEU A 222 -4.27 -6.58 -14.86
CA LEU A 222 -4.57 -7.85 -14.21
C LEU A 222 -4.14 -9.04 -15.08
N HIS A 223 -4.48 -9.01 -16.40
CA HIS A 223 -4.05 -10.06 -17.33
C HIS A 223 -2.53 -10.26 -17.31
N THR A 224 -1.78 -9.16 -17.44
CA THR A 224 -0.31 -9.19 -17.47
C THR A 224 0.27 -9.68 -16.14
N SER A 225 -0.29 -9.25 -15.02
CA SER A 225 0.14 -9.69 -13.68
C SER A 225 -0.02 -11.20 -13.51
N ILE A 226 -1.19 -11.74 -13.84
CA ILE A 226 -1.46 -13.19 -13.78
C ILE A 226 -0.52 -13.95 -14.72
N ALA A 227 -0.36 -13.49 -15.96
CA ALA A 227 0.47 -14.15 -16.97
C ALA A 227 1.96 -14.21 -16.54
N ARG A 228 2.50 -13.14 -15.97
CA ARG A 228 3.88 -13.09 -15.44
C ARG A 228 4.07 -14.00 -14.24
N SER A 229 3.06 -14.12 -13.38
CA SER A 229 3.12 -14.90 -12.14
C SER A 229 2.61 -16.33 -12.31
N ARG A 230 2.31 -16.77 -13.55
CA ARG A 230 1.74 -18.08 -13.87
C ARG A 230 2.46 -19.24 -13.17
N ALA A 231 3.79 -19.24 -13.19
CA ALA A 231 4.59 -20.31 -12.59
C ALA A 231 4.40 -20.40 -11.06
N LEU A 232 4.25 -19.27 -10.36
CA LEU A 232 3.97 -19.23 -8.92
C LEU A 232 2.52 -19.64 -8.62
N ILE A 233 1.56 -19.03 -9.32
CA ILE A 233 0.12 -19.28 -9.14
C ILE A 233 -0.20 -20.77 -9.40
N ALA A 234 0.44 -21.38 -10.41
CA ALA A 234 0.23 -22.78 -10.77
C ALA A 234 0.73 -23.78 -9.70
N ARG A 235 1.54 -23.37 -8.73
CA ARG A 235 2.05 -24.24 -7.67
C ARG A 235 1.03 -24.53 -6.57
N PHE A 236 -0.01 -23.71 -6.45
CA PHE A 236 -1.00 -23.75 -5.37
C PHE A 236 -2.42 -23.64 -5.91
N ALA A 237 -3.41 -23.73 -5.03
CA ALA A 237 -4.84 -23.75 -5.39
C ALA A 237 -5.35 -22.48 -6.11
N GLY A 238 -4.58 -21.39 -6.12
CA GLY A 238 -4.88 -20.21 -6.92
C GLY A 238 -4.97 -20.48 -8.42
N LYS A 239 -4.37 -21.58 -8.90
CA LYS A 239 -4.47 -22.06 -10.28
C LYS A 239 -5.93 -22.16 -10.75
N ASP A 240 -6.80 -22.72 -9.94
CA ASP A 240 -8.19 -23.00 -10.32
C ASP A 240 -9.02 -21.74 -10.54
N VAL A 241 -8.59 -20.62 -9.96
CA VAL A 241 -9.28 -19.31 -10.05
C VAL A 241 -8.62 -18.40 -11.08
N PHE A 242 -7.30 -18.27 -11.03
CA PHE A 242 -6.56 -17.27 -11.82
C PHE A 242 -6.01 -17.79 -13.14
N LEU A 243 -5.98 -19.12 -13.34
CA LEU A 243 -5.47 -19.76 -14.55
C LEU A 243 -6.50 -20.72 -15.16
N PRO A 244 -7.75 -20.30 -15.43
CA PRO A 244 -8.70 -21.15 -16.11
C PRO A 244 -8.12 -21.63 -17.44
N HIS A 245 -8.17 -22.94 -17.70
CA HIS A 245 -7.55 -23.56 -18.88
C HIS A 245 -6.02 -23.28 -18.98
N ASP A 246 -5.33 -23.23 -17.86
CA ASP A 246 -3.88 -22.99 -17.74
C ASP A 246 -3.40 -21.63 -18.31
N SER A 247 -4.27 -20.64 -18.45
CA SER A 247 -3.95 -19.31 -18.99
C SER A 247 -4.59 -18.19 -18.18
N ALA A 248 -3.99 -16.99 -18.22
CA ALA A 248 -4.60 -15.80 -17.63
C ALA A 248 -5.95 -15.49 -18.30
N PRO A 249 -6.96 -15.04 -17.55
CA PRO A 249 -8.25 -14.59 -18.10
C PRO A 249 -8.05 -13.55 -19.21
N ALA A 250 -8.81 -13.69 -20.29
CA ALA A 250 -8.69 -12.80 -21.46
C ALA A 250 -9.04 -11.34 -21.09
N ILE A 251 -8.29 -10.38 -21.65
CA ILE A 251 -8.62 -8.95 -21.57
C ILE A 251 -10.03 -8.72 -22.16
N GLY A 252 -10.87 -7.97 -21.45
CA GLY A 252 -12.27 -7.77 -21.80
C GLY A 252 -13.21 -8.87 -21.32
N GLY A 253 -12.67 -10.00 -20.80
CA GLY A 253 -13.47 -11.07 -20.21
C GLY A 253 -14.00 -10.69 -18.83
N MET A 254 -15.08 -11.35 -18.41
CA MET A 254 -15.68 -11.16 -17.08
C MET A 254 -15.00 -12.08 -16.06
N PHE A 255 -14.47 -11.51 -14.97
CA PHE A 255 -13.83 -12.25 -13.89
C PHE A 255 -14.63 -12.14 -12.60
N ARG A 256 -14.87 -13.26 -11.94
CA ARG A 256 -15.65 -13.36 -10.69
C ARG A 256 -14.89 -14.12 -9.63
N GLN A 257 -15.09 -13.71 -8.37
CA GLN A 257 -14.46 -14.32 -7.19
C GLN A 257 -15.52 -14.58 -6.10
N PRO A 258 -16.46 -15.54 -6.32
CA PRO A 258 -17.60 -15.75 -5.42
C PRO A 258 -17.19 -16.17 -4.00
N THR A 259 -16.10 -16.89 -3.86
CA THR A 259 -15.56 -17.28 -2.54
C THR A 259 -15.05 -16.05 -1.79
N LEU A 260 -14.30 -15.16 -2.45
CA LEU A 260 -13.86 -13.90 -1.86
C LEU A 260 -15.04 -12.99 -1.51
N ALA A 261 -16.08 -12.94 -2.36
CA ALA A 261 -17.29 -12.18 -2.08
C ALA A 261 -17.94 -12.61 -0.76
N ARG A 262 -18.08 -13.92 -0.52
CA ARG A 262 -18.60 -14.46 0.74
C ARG A 262 -17.75 -14.07 1.95
N THR A 263 -16.44 -14.09 1.82
CA THR A 263 -15.50 -13.66 2.86
C THR A 263 -15.66 -12.16 3.16
N LEU A 264 -15.72 -11.32 2.12
CA LEU A 264 -15.93 -9.87 2.27
C LEU A 264 -17.31 -9.54 2.84
N ASP A 265 -18.38 -10.25 2.44
CA ASP A 265 -19.71 -10.11 3.04
C ASP A 265 -19.70 -10.40 4.56
N ALA A 266 -19.00 -11.43 4.99
CA ALA A 266 -18.85 -11.75 6.41
C ALA A 266 -18.11 -10.64 7.16
N ILE A 267 -17.02 -10.12 6.59
CA ILE A 267 -16.25 -9.00 7.18
C ILE A 267 -17.13 -7.72 7.24
N ALA A 268 -17.90 -7.44 6.18
CA ALA A 268 -18.80 -6.28 6.15
C ALA A 268 -19.87 -6.37 7.24
N ARG A 269 -20.43 -7.54 7.47
CA ARG A 269 -21.48 -7.78 8.49
C ARG A 269 -20.90 -7.81 9.90
N ASP A 270 -19.85 -8.62 10.13
CA ASP A 270 -19.41 -9.02 11.47
C ASP A 270 -18.10 -8.30 11.90
N GLY A 271 -17.44 -7.58 10.99
CA GLY A 271 -16.22 -6.81 11.25
C GLY A 271 -14.96 -7.67 11.34
N ALA A 272 -13.93 -7.14 12.01
CA ALA A 272 -12.67 -7.84 12.17
C ALA A 272 -12.79 -9.11 13.04
N GLU A 273 -13.81 -9.19 13.90
CA GLU A 273 -13.98 -10.31 14.82
C GLU A 273 -14.15 -11.64 14.08
N VAL A 274 -14.93 -11.66 12.99
CA VAL A 274 -15.12 -12.88 12.19
C VAL A 274 -13.83 -13.35 11.51
N TYR A 275 -12.93 -12.40 11.19
CA TYR A 275 -11.64 -12.69 10.55
C TYR A 275 -10.62 -13.25 11.56
N TYR A 276 -10.55 -12.68 12.77
CA TYR A 276 -9.50 -13.01 13.73
C TYR A 276 -9.93 -14.05 14.79
N ARG A 277 -11.23 -14.26 15.02
CA ARG A 277 -11.75 -15.18 16.04
C ARG A 277 -12.92 -16.05 15.58
N GLY A 278 -13.53 -15.72 14.44
CA GLY A 278 -14.64 -16.47 13.86
C GLY A 278 -14.22 -17.55 12.88
N TRP A 279 -15.17 -17.97 12.03
CA TRP A 279 -14.98 -19.06 11.08
C TRP A 279 -13.88 -18.79 10.03
N ILE A 280 -13.57 -17.50 9.73
CA ILE A 280 -12.45 -17.17 8.83
C ILE A 280 -11.12 -17.55 9.49
N ALA A 281 -10.94 -17.24 10.79
CA ALA A 281 -9.77 -17.69 11.55
C ALA A 281 -9.65 -19.21 11.60
N ASP A 282 -10.78 -19.91 11.79
CA ASP A 282 -10.82 -21.38 11.76
C ASP A 282 -10.34 -21.92 10.42
N SER A 283 -10.79 -21.32 9.33
CA SER A 283 -10.43 -21.72 7.97
C SER A 283 -8.95 -21.42 7.66
N ILE A 284 -8.44 -20.23 8.02
CA ILE A 284 -7.02 -19.90 7.85
C ILE A 284 -6.16 -20.94 8.58
N ALA A 285 -6.41 -21.15 9.88
CA ALA A 285 -5.61 -22.07 10.68
C ALA A 285 -5.70 -23.53 10.18
N ALA A 286 -6.85 -23.95 9.68
CA ALA A 286 -7.03 -25.29 9.13
C ALA A 286 -6.27 -25.47 7.80
N GLU A 287 -6.28 -24.48 6.91
CA GLU A 287 -5.54 -24.53 5.65
C GLU A 287 -4.02 -24.42 5.89
N GLU A 288 -3.59 -23.54 6.78
CA GLU A 288 -2.18 -23.43 7.23
C GLU A 288 -1.68 -24.78 7.77
N HIS A 289 -2.43 -25.42 8.67
CA HIS A 289 -2.04 -26.72 9.21
C HIS A 289 -1.92 -27.79 8.13
N ARG A 290 -2.87 -27.86 7.20
CA ARG A 290 -2.82 -28.82 6.09
C ARG A 290 -1.65 -28.60 5.14
N GLY A 291 -1.28 -27.34 4.93
CA GLY A 291 -0.19 -26.94 4.05
C GLY A 291 1.20 -26.98 4.70
N GLY A 292 1.29 -27.25 5.99
CA GLY A 292 2.55 -27.22 6.75
C GLY A 292 2.99 -25.81 7.15
N GLY A 293 2.06 -24.83 7.17
CA GLY A 293 2.26 -23.49 7.68
C GLY A 293 2.27 -23.45 9.21
N VAL A 294 2.52 -22.27 9.76
CA VAL A 294 2.74 -22.11 11.21
C VAL A 294 1.77 -21.12 11.87
N ILE A 295 0.89 -20.48 11.09
CA ILE A 295 -0.13 -19.57 11.63
C ILE A 295 -1.26 -20.38 12.26
N THR A 296 -1.58 -20.07 13.52
CA THR A 296 -2.61 -20.74 14.31
C THR A 296 -3.76 -19.78 14.67
N LYS A 297 -4.86 -20.32 15.19
CA LYS A 297 -5.95 -19.50 15.76
C LYS A 297 -5.48 -18.57 16.87
N ALA A 298 -4.48 -19.00 17.66
CA ALA A 298 -3.93 -18.18 18.74
C ALA A 298 -3.16 -16.97 18.20
N ASP A 299 -2.46 -17.13 17.07
CA ASP A 299 -1.79 -16.02 16.37
C ASP A 299 -2.81 -14.99 15.87
N LEU A 300 -3.84 -15.45 15.20
CA LEU A 300 -4.91 -14.59 14.69
C LEU A 300 -5.64 -13.87 15.83
N ALA A 301 -6.05 -14.58 16.86
CA ALA A 301 -6.76 -14.01 18.01
C ALA A 301 -5.94 -12.96 18.80
N LYS A 302 -4.60 -13.06 18.76
CA LYS A 302 -3.67 -12.13 19.41
C LYS A 302 -3.37 -10.90 18.54
N TYR A 303 -3.61 -10.97 17.23
CA TYR A 303 -3.30 -9.88 16.32
C TYR A 303 -4.12 -8.63 16.64
N ALA A 304 -3.46 -7.46 16.62
CA ALA A 304 -4.10 -6.14 16.70
C ALA A 304 -3.33 -5.13 15.86
N ALA A 305 -4.04 -4.33 15.07
CA ALA A 305 -3.48 -3.14 14.45
C ALA A 305 -3.05 -2.14 15.53
N ARG A 306 -1.99 -1.38 15.29
CA ARG A 306 -1.46 -0.39 16.23
C ARG A 306 -1.76 1.02 15.74
N TRP A 307 -2.29 1.84 16.60
CA TRP A 307 -2.31 3.29 16.40
C TRP A 307 -0.98 3.85 16.87
N ARG A 308 -0.33 4.64 15.99
CA ARG A 308 0.96 5.25 16.28
C ARG A 308 0.91 6.74 16.01
N GLU A 309 1.69 7.50 16.80
CA GLU A 309 1.95 8.90 16.47
C GLU A 309 2.69 8.97 15.13
N PRO A 310 2.24 9.77 14.16
CA PRO A 310 2.94 9.93 12.90
C PRO A 310 4.34 10.52 13.10
N LEU A 311 5.27 10.13 12.24
CA LEU A 311 6.52 10.87 12.12
C LEU A 311 6.24 12.19 11.40
N VAL A 312 6.58 13.30 12.06
CA VAL A 312 6.44 14.65 11.50
C VAL A 312 7.82 15.28 11.38
N TRP A 313 8.16 15.76 10.19
CA TRP A 313 9.40 16.51 9.96
C TRP A 313 9.15 17.69 9.03
N THR A 314 10.10 18.61 8.96
CA THR A 314 10.04 19.76 8.06
C THR A 314 11.08 19.65 6.95
N TYR A 315 10.73 20.15 5.78
CA TYR A 315 11.64 20.38 4.66
C TYR A 315 11.28 21.69 3.99
N ARG A 316 12.22 22.66 3.98
CA ARG A 316 11.94 24.04 3.57
C ARG A 316 10.76 24.60 4.38
N SER A 317 9.74 25.13 3.70
CA SER A 317 8.51 25.67 4.32
C SER A 317 7.39 24.65 4.50
N TYR A 318 7.63 23.36 4.16
CA TYR A 318 6.63 22.31 4.22
C TYR A 318 6.77 21.46 5.47
N THR A 319 5.63 20.96 5.96
CA THR A 319 5.57 19.92 6.99
C THR A 319 5.19 18.60 6.32
N LEU A 320 5.96 17.56 6.59
CA LEU A 320 5.69 16.21 6.08
C LEU A 320 5.22 15.32 7.22
N VAL A 321 4.18 14.53 6.94
CA VAL A 321 3.57 13.58 7.87
C VAL A 321 3.70 12.19 7.25
N GLY A 322 4.43 11.31 7.89
CA GLY A 322 4.72 9.99 7.34
C GLY A 322 4.75 8.89 8.38
N MET A 323 5.16 7.72 7.94
CA MET A 323 5.17 6.51 8.74
C MET A 323 6.35 6.45 9.71
N PRO A 324 6.12 6.24 11.01
CA PRO A 324 7.18 5.88 11.96
C PRO A 324 7.57 4.39 11.81
N PRO A 325 8.61 3.87 12.48
CA PRO A 325 8.83 2.44 12.64
C PRO A 325 7.56 1.74 13.25
N SER A 326 7.19 0.56 12.83
CA SER A 326 7.91 -0.52 12.13
C SER A 326 8.21 -0.31 10.64
N SER A 327 7.86 0.83 10.02
CA SER A 327 8.43 1.14 8.72
C SER A 327 9.63 2.08 8.85
N SER A 328 10.68 1.79 8.10
CA SER A 328 11.83 2.69 7.95
C SER A 328 11.55 3.88 7.03
N GLY A 329 10.46 3.80 6.24
CA GLY A 329 10.24 4.70 5.12
C GLY A 329 10.28 6.18 5.50
N GLY A 330 9.47 6.58 6.49
CA GLY A 330 9.44 7.97 6.93
C GLY A 330 10.76 8.46 7.50
N VAL A 331 11.44 7.64 8.32
CA VAL A 331 12.74 8.01 8.94
C VAL A 331 13.82 8.20 7.89
N THR A 332 13.95 7.23 6.96
CA THR A 332 14.96 7.29 5.89
C THR A 332 14.70 8.46 4.93
N MET A 333 13.42 8.77 4.65
CA MET A 333 13.05 9.98 3.88
C MET A 333 13.39 11.26 4.64
N ALA A 334 13.05 11.36 5.93
CA ALA A 334 13.34 12.53 6.75
C ALA A 334 14.84 12.78 6.83
N GLU A 335 15.63 11.74 7.05
CA GLU A 335 17.10 11.83 7.08
C GLU A 335 17.66 12.28 5.72
N THR A 336 17.26 11.64 4.62
CA THR A 336 17.64 12.04 3.27
C THR A 336 17.31 13.50 2.99
N MET A 337 16.07 13.93 3.26
CA MET A 337 15.63 15.31 3.01
C MET A 337 16.35 16.30 3.92
N ASN A 338 16.63 15.95 5.18
CA ASN A 338 17.41 16.78 6.09
C ASN A 338 18.86 16.97 5.64
N ILE A 339 19.46 15.93 5.01
CA ILE A 339 20.79 16.04 4.38
C ILE A 339 20.73 17.00 3.19
N LEU A 340 19.75 16.84 2.30
CA LEU A 340 19.57 17.70 1.14
C LEU A 340 19.27 19.16 1.51
N GLU A 341 18.57 19.40 2.62
CA GLU A 341 18.22 20.75 3.08
C GLU A 341 19.43 21.58 3.53
N GLN A 342 20.61 20.93 3.79
CA GLN A 342 21.87 21.64 4.05
C GLN A 342 22.38 22.35 2.79
N GLU A 343 21.91 21.97 1.60
CA GLU A 343 22.21 22.66 0.34
C GLU A 343 21.34 23.91 0.24
N THR A 344 21.98 25.09 0.27
CA THR A 344 21.29 26.38 0.17
C THR A 344 20.69 26.59 -1.23
N HIS A 345 21.40 26.13 -2.27
CA HIS A 345 20.99 26.24 -3.66
C HIS A 345 21.08 24.84 -4.29
N MET A 346 19.94 24.16 -4.32
CA MET A 346 19.88 22.81 -4.90
C MET A 346 20.38 22.82 -6.35
N PRO A 347 21.34 21.95 -6.72
CA PRO A 347 21.75 21.81 -8.10
C PRO A 347 20.58 21.49 -9.03
N ALA A 348 20.67 21.92 -10.29
CA ALA A 348 19.60 21.73 -11.27
C ALA A 348 19.17 20.25 -11.37
N PHE A 349 17.88 20.02 -11.51
CA PHE A 349 17.33 18.67 -11.67
C PHE A 349 18.07 17.90 -12.77
N GLY A 350 18.43 16.64 -12.49
CA GLY A 350 19.12 15.76 -13.44
C GLY A 350 20.58 16.08 -13.71
N SER A 351 21.13 17.16 -13.13
CA SER A 351 22.57 17.43 -13.24
C SER A 351 23.39 16.39 -12.49
N VAL A 352 24.65 16.21 -12.91
CA VAL A 352 25.60 15.30 -12.25
C VAL A 352 25.75 15.64 -10.76
N ALA A 353 25.83 16.93 -10.43
CA ALA A 353 25.94 17.39 -9.04
C ALA A 353 24.71 17.02 -8.21
N TYR A 354 23.50 17.16 -8.77
CA TYR A 354 22.25 16.75 -8.09
C TYR A 354 22.20 15.24 -7.88
N LEU A 355 22.45 14.46 -8.93
CA LEU A 355 22.37 13.00 -8.87
C LEU A 355 23.39 12.40 -7.92
N HIS A 356 24.61 12.94 -7.91
CA HIS A 356 25.66 12.57 -6.96
C HIS A 356 25.26 12.89 -5.51
N LEU A 357 24.76 14.11 -5.27
CA LEU A 357 24.31 14.53 -3.95
C LEU A 357 23.15 13.66 -3.43
N LEU A 358 22.12 13.46 -4.25
CA LEU A 358 20.96 12.66 -3.91
C LEU A 358 21.33 11.19 -3.68
N GLY A 359 22.15 10.60 -4.55
CA GLY A 359 22.65 9.23 -4.40
C GLY A 359 23.46 9.04 -3.14
N SER A 360 24.31 10.03 -2.80
CA SER A 360 25.11 10.02 -1.57
C SER A 360 24.28 10.21 -0.31
N ALA A 361 23.21 11.01 -0.37
CA ALA A 361 22.27 11.17 0.74
C ALA A 361 21.50 9.87 0.99
N TYR A 362 20.99 9.20 -0.06
CA TYR A 362 20.36 7.88 0.06
C TYR A 362 21.30 6.85 0.66
N GLN A 363 22.54 6.76 0.18
CA GLN A 363 23.52 5.81 0.69
C GLN A 363 23.66 5.93 2.23
N ARG A 364 23.80 7.12 2.76
CA ARG A 364 23.94 7.38 4.20
C ARG A 364 22.70 7.00 4.98
N ALA A 365 21.54 7.45 4.51
CA ALA A 365 20.27 7.14 5.14
C ALA A 365 19.96 5.63 5.12
N PHE A 366 20.35 4.91 4.06
CA PHE A 366 20.18 3.46 4.00
C PHE A 366 21.18 2.69 4.86
N ILE A 367 22.40 3.20 5.09
CA ILE A 367 23.34 2.65 6.08
C ILE A 367 22.70 2.68 7.47
N ASP A 368 22.15 3.81 7.85
CA ASP A 368 21.47 3.97 9.14
C ASP A 368 20.19 3.13 9.22
N ARG A 369 19.39 3.11 8.15
CA ARG A 369 18.22 2.26 8.04
C ARG A 369 18.53 0.79 8.33
N ASN A 370 19.57 0.26 7.70
CA ASN A 370 19.92 -1.15 7.77
C ASN A 370 20.46 -1.59 9.13
N SER A 371 21.05 -0.65 9.89
CA SER A 371 21.70 -0.94 11.17
C SER A 371 20.95 -0.46 12.41
N LYS A 372 20.08 0.57 12.29
CA LYS A 372 19.52 1.29 13.45
C LYS A 372 17.98 1.27 13.52
N ILE A 373 17.28 0.74 12.52
CA ILE A 373 15.81 0.77 12.48
C ILE A 373 15.27 -0.67 12.48
N ALA A 374 14.28 -0.91 13.33
CA ALA A 374 13.52 -2.15 13.45
C ALA A 374 12.14 -1.86 14.09
N ASP A 375 11.38 -2.91 14.48
CA ASP A 375 10.15 -2.76 15.24
C ASP A 375 10.43 -2.10 16.60
N PRO A 376 9.85 -0.91 16.89
CA PRO A 376 10.14 -0.16 18.11
C PRO A 376 9.59 -0.85 19.38
N ASP A 377 8.67 -1.79 19.23
CA ASP A 377 8.16 -2.58 20.36
C ASP A 377 9.21 -3.64 20.82
N PHE A 378 10.26 -3.89 20.02
CA PHE A 378 11.31 -4.89 20.28
C PHE A 378 12.73 -4.33 20.25
N PHE A 379 12.94 -3.14 19.68
CA PHE A 379 14.27 -2.54 19.52
C PHE A 379 14.20 -1.02 19.71
N PRO A 380 15.08 -0.41 20.52
CA PRO A 380 15.10 1.03 20.73
C PRO A 380 15.67 1.76 19.50
N VAL A 381 14.77 2.26 18.64
CA VAL A 381 15.17 3.03 17.46
C VAL A 381 15.55 4.46 17.87
N PRO A 382 16.76 4.96 17.51
CA PRO A 382 17.24 6.28 17.92
C PRO A 382 16.59 7.41 17.07
N MET A 383 15.27 7.54 17.15
CA MET A 383 14.46 8.47 16.34
C MET A 383 14.95 9.91 16.40
N ALA A 384 15.23 10.41 17.60
CA ALA A 384 15.67 11.80 17.81
C ALA A 384 17.00 12.10 17.09
N GLN A 385 17.91 11.12 17.00
CA GLN A 385 19.15 11.25 16.27
C GLN A 385 18.90 11.24 14.75
N LEU A 386 18.21 10.19 14.25
CA LEU A 386 18.05 9.97 12.81
C LEU A 386 17.26 11.08 12.10
N THR A 387 16.35 11.73 12.81
CA THR A 387 15.55 12.85 12.27
C THR A 387 16.13 14.23 12.57
N SER A 388 17.29 14.29 13.24
CA SER A 388 17.94 15.55 13.66
C SER A 388 18.60 16.28 12.49
N LYS A 389 18.34 17.59 12.38
CA LYS A 389 19.05 18.49 11.43
C LYS A 389 20.55 18.56 11.71
N THR A 390 20.97 18.44 12.98
CA THR A 390 22.38 18.45 13.39
C THR A 390 23.08 17.19 12.89
N TYR A 391 22.46 16.03 13.06
CA TYR A 391 23.00 14.76 12.55
C TYR A 391 23.08 14.77 11.02
N ALA A 392 22.04 15.21 10.36
CA ALA A 392 22.01 15.35 8.92
C ALA A 392 23.11 16.30 8.38
N ARG A 393 23.44 17.37 9.12
CA ARG A 393 24.57 18.25 8.76
C ARG A 393 25.90 17.52 8.81
N ALA A 394 26.13 16.67 9.81
CA ALA A 394 27.37 15.86 9.87
C ALA A 394 27.44 14.88 8.69
N LEU A 395 26.33 14.23 8.35
CA LEU A 395 26.25 13.35 7.19
C LEU A 395 26.49 14.11 5.88
N TYR A 396 25.88 15.29 5.71
CA TYR A 396 26.12 16.14 4.55
C TYR A 396 27.59 16.53 4.41
N GLN A 397 28.24 16.95 5.50
CA GLN A 397 29.67 17.31 5.52
C GLN A 397 30.58 16.11 5.17
N SER A 398 30.13 14.88 5.39
CA SER A 398 30.86 13.67 5.02
C SER A 398 30.77 13.34 3.52
N ILE A 399 29.92 14.04 2.75
CA ILE A 399 29.81 13.82 1.30
C ILE A 399 30.98 14.48 0.59
N ASN A 400 31.83 13.69 -0.06
CA ASN A 400 32.84 14.21 -0.97
C ASN A 400 32.17 14.66 -2.26
N ARG A 401 32.30 15.95 -2.63
CA ARG A 401 31.61 16.51 -3.81
C ARG A 401 32.21 16.11 -5.15
N ALA A 402 33.43 15.63 -5.16
CA ALA A 402 34.17 15.25 -6.36
C ALA A 402 34.15 13.74 -6.64
N HIS A 403 33.96 12.92 -5.61
CA HIS A 403 34.02 11.47 -5.71
C HIS A 403 32.98 10.77 -4.85
N SER A 404 32.45 9.63 -5.33
CA SER A 404 31.62 8.74 -4.51
C SER A 404 32.41 8.18 -3.33
N THR A 405 31.73 7.91 -2.23
CA THR A 405 32.29 7.24 -1.07
C THR A 405 31.86 5.78 -1.12
N PRO A 406 32.77 4.80 -1.28
CA PRO A 406 32.40 3.40 -1.33
C PRO A 406 31.75 2.92 -0.03
N THR A 407 30.72 2.11 -0.14
CA THR A 407 30.21 1.25 0.94
C THR A 407 30.92 -0.10 0.84
N PRO A 408 31.41 -0.71 1.95
CA PRO A 408 31.98 -2.05 1.90
C PRO A 408 31.00 -3.03 1.22
N SER A 409 31.41 -3.63 0.10
CA SER A 409 30.53 -4.40 -0.77
C SER A 409 30.17 -5.78 -0.21
N VAL A 410 28.90 -6.15 -0.39
CA VAL A 410 28.44 -7.55 -0.37
C VAL A 410 28.01 -7.85 -1.80
N THR A 411 28.69 -8.81 -2.44
CA THR A 411 28.38 -9.20 -3.82
C THR A 411 27.05 -9.94 -3.85
N GLN A 412 26.00 -9.34 -4.45
CA GLN A 412 24.77 -10.06 -4.72
C GLN A 412 23.92 -9.43 -5.82
N GLN A 413 23.28 -10.29 -6.62
CA GLN A 413 22.23 -9.89 -7.55
C GLN A 413 20.94 -9.59 -6.78
N MET A 414 20.31 -8.45 -7.06
CA MET A 414 18.97 -8.12 -6.57
C MET A 414 17.91 -8.74 -7.48
N ALA A 415 16.89 -9.34 -6.90
CA ALA A 415 15.70 -9.69 -7.64
C ALA A 415 14.97 -8.42 -8.13
N GLU A 416 14.60 -8.37 -9.41
CA GLU A 416 13.75 -7.32 -9.94
C GLU A 416 12.28 -7.65 -9.60
N GLY A 417 11.64 -6.80 -8.81
CA GLY A 417 10.22 -6.94 -8.50
C GLY A 417 9.64 -5.63 -7.96
N MET A 418 8.41 -5.31 -8.37
CA MET A 418 7.61 -4.20 -7.85
C MET A 418 6.32 -4.79 -7.29
N HIS A 419 6.27 -5.10 -5.99
CA HIS A 419 5.33 -6.06 -5.40
C HIS A 419 4.49 -5.53 -4.23
N THR A 420 4.21 -4.25 -4.23
CA THR A 420 3.40 -3.53 -3.23
C THR A 420 2.39 -2.69 -4.00
N THR A 421 1.33 -2.21 -3.37
CA THR A 421 0.46 -1.18 -3.95
C THR A 421 0.35 0.01 -3.01
N HIS A 422 0.25 1.20 -3.60
CA HIS A 422 -0.03 2.44 -2.88
C HIS A 422 -1.27 3.10 -3.46
N TYR A 423 -2.05 3.75 -2.60
CA TYR A 423 -3.12 4.63 -3.01
C TYR A 423 -3.19 5.87 -2.14
N SER A 424 -3.43 7.00 -2.82
CA SER A 424 -3.63 8.32 -2.24
C SER A 424 -5.08 8.73 -2.35
N VAL A 425 -5.63 9.34 -1.31
CA VAL A 425 -7.03 9.81 -1.26
C VAL A 425 -7.08 11.20 -0.66
N VAL A 426 -7.92 12.06 -1.22
CA VAL A 426 -8.31 13.35 -0.64
C VAL A 426 -9.82 13.55 -0.79
N ASP A 427 -10.46 14.17 0.19
CA ASP A 427 -11.87 14.53 0.13
C ASP A 427 -12.09 16.04 -0.07
N GLY A 428 -13.36 16.43 -0.23
CA GLY A 428 -13.77 17.82 -0.44
C GLY A 428 -13.52 18.73 0.77
N ASP A 429 -13.49 18.16 1.97
CA ASP A 429 -13.19 18.91 3.20
C ASP A 429 -11.69 19.19 3.36
N GLY A 430 -10.84 18.51 2.58
CA GLY A 430 -9.39 18.62 2.62
C GLY A 430 -8.71 17.61 3.54
N SER A 431 -9.42 16.58 4.00
CA SER A 431 -8.79 15.42 4.64
C SER A 431 -8.04 14.59 3.61
N ALA A 432 -6.96 13.95 4.04
CA ALA A 432 -6.10 13.15 3.18
C ALA A 432 -5.73 11.82 3.83
N VAL A 433 -5.65 10.78 3.02
CA VAL A 433 -5.18 9.47 3.43
C VAL A 433 -4.15 8.94 2.43
N ALA A 434 -2.98 8.59 2.93
CA ALA A 434 -1.94 7.88 2.18
C ALA A 434 -1.84 6.44 2.70
N THR A 435 -2.01 5.46 1.84
CA THR A 435 -2.01 4.05 2.25
C THR A 435 -1.09 3.23 1.36
N THR A 436 -0.21 2.45 2.00
CA THR A 436 0.60 1.45 1.30
C THR A 436 0.31 0.08 1.90
N THR A 437 -0.08 -0.88 1.06
CA THR A 437 -0.44 -2.25 1.46
C THR A 437 0.25 -3.27 0.56
N THR A 438 0.46 -4.49 1.07
CA THR A 438 1.30 -5.47 0.36
C THR A 438 0.97 -6.90 0.76
N LEU A 439 1.37 -7.83 -0.11
CA LEU A 439 1.61 -9.25 0.20
C LEU A 439 3.11 -9.56 0.32
N ASN A 440 4.00 -8.57 0.20
CA ASN A 440 5.44 -8.55 0.03
C ASN A 440 5.84 -8.80 -1.44
N ASN A 441 5.93 -10.03 -1.90
CA ASN A 441 6.16 -10.35 -3.31
C ASN A 441 4.85 -10.22 -4.13
N SER A 442 4.97 -10.18 -5.44
CA SER A 442 3.84 -10.32 -6.38
C SER A 442 3.13 -11.64 -6.12
N TRP A 443 1.82 -11.57 -5.79
CA TRP A 443 1.02 -12.74 -5.38
C TRP A 443 1.47 -13.38 -4.05
N GLY A 444 2.26 -12.68 -3.25
CA GLY A 444 2.71 -13.11 -1.93
C GLY A 444 3.45 -14.45 -1.94
N SER A 445 3.14 -15.31 -0.99
CA SER A 445 3.69 -16.65 -0.87
C SER A 445 3.28 -17.62 -2.00
N GLY A 446 2.38 -17.20 -2.89
CA GLY A 446 1.71 -18.06 -3.86
C GLY A 446 0.54 -18.85 -3.27
N VAL A 447 0.45 -18.94 -1.96
CA VAL A 447 -0.61 -19.70 -1.27
C VAL A 447 -1.95 -18.98 -1.40
N TYR A 448 -2.93 -19.69 -1.95
CA TYR A 448 -4.31 -19.25 -2.06
C TYR A 448 -5.19 -20.07 -1.11
N LEU A 449 -5.90 -19.39 -0.23
CA LEU A 449 -6.85 -20.03 0.69
C LEU A 449 -8.17 -20.32 -0.04
N SER A 450 -8.34 -21.56 -0.47
CA SER A 450 -9.45 -21.97 -1.35
C SER A 450 -10.82 -21.79 -0.70
N SER A 451 -10.93 -21.99 0.61
CA SER A 451 -12.18 -21.81 1.35
C SER A 451 -12.56 -20.35 1.56
N LEU A 452 -11.60 -19.42 1.39
CA LEU A 452 -11.73 -17.99 1.71
C LEU A 452 -11.58 -17.06 0.50
N GLY A 453 -10.85 -17.50 -0.53
CA GLY A 453 -10.77 -16.78 -1.81
C GLY A 453 -9.70 -15.70 -1.88
N PHE A 454 -8.62 -15.75 -1.10
CA PHE A 454 -7.55 -14.77 -1.15
C PHE A 454 -6.14 -15.37 -1.01
N MET A 455 -5.14 -14.58 -1.43
CA MET A 455 -3.72 -14.93 -1.35
C MET A 455 -3.15 -14.58 0.02
N MET A 456 -2.19 -15.39 0.49
CA MET A 456 -1.39 -15.14 1.69
C MET A 456 -0.09 -14.43 1.34
N ASN A 457 0.38 -13.61 2.27
CA ASN A 457 1.63 -12.86 2.16
C ASN A 457 2.87 -13.78 2.32
N ASP A 458 4.03 -13.28 1.89
CA ASP A 458 5.35 -13.85 2.18
C ASP A 458 6.22 -12.87 2.98
N GLN A 459 5.60 -12.20 3.94
CA GLN A 459 6.19 -11.07 4.63
C GLN A 459 7.31 -11.45 5.59
N MET A 460 7.44 -12.74 5.92
CA MET A 460 8.52 -13.22 6.80
C MET A 460 9.91 -12.99 6.22
N ASP A 461 10.05 -12.86 4.88
CA ASP A 461 11.33 -12.53 4.21
C ASP A 461 11.83 -11.11 4.49
N ASP A 462 10.97 -10.20 4.94
CA ASP A 462 11.36 -8.85 5.33
C ASP A 462 12.09 -8.78 6.68
N PHE A 463 12.09 -9.86 7.46
CA PHE A 463 13.03 -10.01 8.55
C PHE A 463 14.47 -10.21 8.04
N ALA A 464 15.46 -9.99 8.92
CA ALA A 464 16.79 -10.50 8.71
C ALA A 464 16.78 -12.03 8.94
N VAL A 465 16.29 -12.78 7.95
CA VAL A 465 16.21 -14.25 7.99
C VAL A 465 17.57 -14.87 8.31
N GLN A 466 18.62 -14.26 7.79
CA GLN A 466 20.01 -14.51 8.17
C GLN A 466 20.71 -13.15 8.33
N PRO A 467 20.88 -12.64 9.57
CA PRO A 467 21.52 -11.36 9.81
C PRO A 467 22.87 -11.22 9.11
N GLY A 468 23.10 -10.06 8.47
CA GLY A 468 24.30 -9.82 7.66
C GLY A 468 24.25 -10.40 6.24
N LYS A 469 23.19 -11.10 5.88
CA LYS A 469 22.90 -11.54 4.51
C LYS A 469 21.69 -10.79 3.95
N PRO A 470 21.64 -10.60 2.62
CA PRO A 470 20.52 -9.91 2.01
C PRO A 470 19.26 -10.78 1.94
N ASN A 471 18.10 -10.11 2.05
CA ASN A 471 16.82 -10.71 1.72
C ASN A 471 16.57 -10.66 0.19
N MET A 472 15.37 -11.04 -0.28
CA MET A 472 15.00 -11.04 -1.70
C MET A 472 15.15 -9.66 -2.38
N PHE A 473 15.09 -8.56 -1.63
CA PHE A 473 15.30 -7.19 -2.15
C PHE A 473 16.76 -6.71 -2.10
N GLY A 474 17.69 -7.57 -1.70
CA GLY A 474 19.09 -7.22 -1.52
C GLY A 474 19.37 -6.37 -0.28
N LEU A 475 18.41 -6.22 0.63
CA LEU A 475 18.59 -5.49 1.88
C LEU A 475 19.38 -6.33 2.88
N VAL A 476 20.54 -5.83 3.30
CA VAL A 476 21.37 -6.46 4.33
C VAL A 476 21.04 -5.82 5.67
N GLN A 477 20.43 -6.59 6.56
CA GLN A 477 19.96 -6.13 7.86
C GLN A 477 20.64 -6.90 9.00
N GLY A 478 20.68 -6.28 10.20
CA GLY A 478 21.29 -6.87 11.39
C GLY A 478 20.29 -7.60 12.31
N GLU A 479 20.79 -8.05 13.47
CA GLU A 479 20.03 -8.74 14.52
C GLU A 479 18.81 -7.94 15.02
N ALA A 480 18.86 -6.61 14.95
CA ALA A 480 17.72 -5.77 15.33
C ALA A 480 16.42 -6.15 14.59
N ASN A 481 16.52 -6.66 13.36
CA ASN A 481 15.40 -7.13 12.56
C ASN A 481 15.33 -8.67 12.45
N ALA A 482 15.98 -9.44 13.34
CA ALA A 482 15.82 -10.89 13.40
C ALA A 482 14.41 -11.29 13.84
N ILE A 483 13.98 -12.49 13.46
CA ILE A 483 12.64 -13.02 13.74
C ILE A 483 12.46 -13.23 15.24
N GLN A 484 11.34 -12.73 15.78
CA GLN A 484 10.87 -13.00 17.14
C GLN A 484 9.34 -13.14 17.12
N PRO A 485 8.75 -14.01 17.96
CA PRO A 485 7.29 -14.19 18.04
C PRO A 485 6.55 -12.87 18.27
N GLY A 486 5.58 -12.57 17.44
CA GLY A 486 4.75 -11.37 17.55
C GLY A 486 5.40 -10.06 17.12
N LYS A 487 6.66 -10.08 16.66
CA LYS A 487 7.39 -8.92 16.15
C LYS A 487 6.94 -8.59 14.73
N ARG A 488 6.92 -7.29 14.39
CA ARG A 488 6.74 -6.79 13.03
C ARG A 488 8.07 -6.76 12.29
N MET A 489 8.08 -7.28 11.08
CA MET A 489 9.24 -7.16 10.18
C MET A 489 9.38 -5.73 9.68
N LEU A 490 10.63 -5.25 9.56
CA LEU A 490 10.94 -3.90 9.10
C LEU A 490 10.46 -3.69 7.66
N SER A 491 9.72 -2.60 7.43
CA SER A 491 9.20 -2.21 6.12
C SER A 491 9.99 -1.06 5.51
N ALA A 492 9.82 -0.84 4.18
CA ALA A 492 10.23 0.36 3.45
C ALA A 492 9.04 1.21 2.98
N MET A 493 7.81 0.85 3.31
CA MET A 493 6.60 1.57 2.90
C MET A 493 6.60 3.02 3.42
N SER A 494 6.31 3.98 2.55
CA SER A 494 6.49 5.42 2.82
C SER A 494 5.23 6.23 2.47
N PRO A 495 4.02 5.85 2.95
CA PRO A 495 2.86 6.71 2.76
C PRO A 495 3.11 8.07 3.42
N THR A 496 2.89 9.17 2.66
CA THR A 496 3.27 10.51 3.10
C THR A 496 2.23 11.55 2.70
N VAL A 497 1.91 12.46 3.62
CA VAL A 497 1.13 13.67 3.39
C VAL A 497 2.04 14.89 3.58
N VAL A 498 2.01 15.82 2.63
CA VAL A 498 2.76 17.08 2.68
C VAL A 498 1.80 18.23 2.93
N LEU A 499 2.09 19.03 3.93
CA LEU A 499 1.32 20.21 4.34
C LEU A 499 2.10 21.48 4.02
N ASP A 500 1.40 22.56 3.64
CA ASP A 500 1.99 23.90 3.55
C ASP A 500 2.19 24.56 4.92
N ALA A 501 2.73 25.77 4.92
CA ALA A 501 2.95 26.55 6.14
C ALA A 501 1.65 26.89 6.90
N SER A 502 0.48 26.80 6.26
CA SER A 502 -0.82 26.98 6.90
C SER A 502 -1.42 25.67 7.46
N GLY A 503 -0.72 24.56 7.30
CA GLY A 503 -1.18 23.23 7.72
C GLY A 503 -2.15 22.56 6.75
N LYS A 504 -2.38 23.11 5.55
CA LYS A 504 -3.25 22.53 4.53
C LYS A 504 -2.51 21.48 3.69
N VAL A 505 -3.22 20.41 3.35
CA VAL A 505 -2.70 19.34 2.47
C VAL A 505 -2.34 19.93 1.11
N GLN A 506 -1.09 19.74 0.68
CA GLN A 506 -0.56 20.13 -0.62
C GLN A 506 -0.30 18.95 -1.54
N LEU A 507 0.17 17.82 -0.96
CA LEU A 507 0.50 16.63 -1.73
C LEU A 507 0.27 15.39 -0.87
N VAL A 508 -0.28 14.34 -1.47
CA VAL A 508 -0.36 13.00 -0.91
C VAL A 508 0.38 12.08 -1.86
N ALA A 509 1.33 11.33 -1.36
CA ALA A 509 2.16 10.45 -2.19
C ALA A 509 2.65 9.22 -1.45
N GLY A 510 2.93 8.18 -2.20
CA GLY A 510 3.61 6.98 -1.76
C GLY A 510 3.79 6.02 -2.92
N ALA A 511 4.51 4.95 -2.70
CA ALA A 511 4.94 4.08 -3.78
C ALA A 511 4.84 2.59 -3.43
N ALA A 512 4.94 1.78 -4.48
CA ALA A 512 5.17 0.34 -4.46
C ALA A 512 6.55 0.02 -5.05
N GLY A 513 7.30 -0.95 -4.50
CA GLY A 513 8.59 -1.35 -5.11
C GLY A 513 9.70 -1.70 -4.12
N GLY A 514 9.40 -2.30 -2.97
CA GLY A 514 10.38 -2.68 -1.95
C GLY A 514 11.17 -1.47 -1.44
N PRO A 515 12.52 -1.54 -1.28
CA PRO A 515 13.32 -0.42 -0.79
C PRO A 515 13.27 0.82 -1.68
N ARG A 516 12.97 0.65 -2.97
CA ARG A 516 12.81 1.74 -3.96
C ARG A 516 11.60 2.63 -3.69
N ILE A 517 10.67 2.20 -2.84
CA ILE A 517 9.55 3.01 -2.34
C ILE A 517 10.06 4.32 -1.74
N ILE A 518 11.10 4.24 -0.90
CA ILE A 518 11.67 5.39 -0.19
C ILE A 518 12.19 6.44 -1.19
N SER A 519 13.01 6.01 -2.13
CA SER A 519 13.62 6.92 -3.11
C SER A 519 12.61 7.47 -4.12
N ALA A 520 11.64 6.66 -4.57
CA ALA A 520 10.65 7.14 -5.53
C ALA A 520 9.66 8.13 -4.89
N THR A 521 9.16 7.84 -3.69
CA THR A 521 8.26 8.75 -2.97
C THR A 521 8.96 10.08 -2.68
N SER A 522 10.19 10.04 -2.15
CA SER A 522 10.94 11.28 -1.86
C SER A 522 11.25 12.09 -3.12
N GLN A 523 11.62 11.45 -4.23
CA GLN A 523 11.90 12.17 -5.49
C GLN A 523 10.65 12.83 -6.07
N VAL A 524 9.48 12.18 -6.06
CA VAL A 524 8.25 12.83 -6.51
C VAL A 524 7.91 14.02 -5.62
N ILE A 525 8.06 13.89 -4.29
CA ILE A 525 7.85 15.01 -3.37
C ILE A 525 8.85 16.14 -3.67
N LEU A 526 10.15 15.86 -3.78
CA LEU A 526 11.18 16.85 -4.11
C LEU A 526 10.94 17.52 -5.46
N ASN A 527 10.53 16.75 -6.49
CA ASN A 527 10.20 17.30 -7.79
C ASN A 527 9.09 18.35 -7.72
N VAL A 528 8.10 18.14 -6.85
CA VAL A 528 6.98 19.07 -6.65
C VAL A 528 7.41 20.28 -5.80
N ILE A 529 8.05 20.04 -4.63
CA ILE A 529 8.27 21.11 -3.63
C ILE A 529 9.60 21.84 -3.77
N GLU A 530 10.65 21.21 -4.27
CA GLU A 530 11.97 21.81 -4.47
C GLU A 530 12.11 22.38 -5.89
N PHE A 531 11.69 21.61 -6.91
CA PHE A 531 11.83 22.00 -8.31
C PHE A 531 10.57 22.64 -8.91
N GLY A 532 9.45 22.70 -8.16
CA GLY A 532 8.20 23.35 -8.62
C GLY A 532 7.51 22.68 -9.80
N MET A 533 7.83 21.40 -10.07
CA MET A 533 7.27 20.69 -11.23
C MET A 533 5.75 20.51 -11.11
N PRO A 534 4.99 20.63 -12.20
CA PRO A 534 3.63 20.10 -12.27
C PRO A 534 3.61 18.62 -11.87
N LEU A 535 2.50 18.13 -11.26
CA LEU A 535 2.45 16.76 -10.75
C LEU A 535 2.74 15.70 -11.83
N ALA A 536 2.17 15.87 -13.03
CA ALA A 536 2.40 14.94 -14.14
C ALA A 536 3.89 14.86 -14.53
N ASP A 537 4.60 15.99 -14.54
CA ASP A 537 6.04 16.03 -14.83
C ASP A 537 6.86 15.42 -13.69
N ALA A 538 6.50 15.73 -12.43
CA ALA A 538 7.14 15.15 -11.25
C ALA A 538 7.05 13.60 -11.24
N MET A 539 5.91 13.07 -11.68
CA MET A 539 5.65 11.62 -11.75
C MET A 539 6.41 10.95 -12.90
N ARG A 540 6.53 11.62 -14.05
CA ARG A 540 7.23 11.12 -15.24
C ARG A 540 8.75 11.24 -15.16
N ALA A 541 9.25 12.14 -14.33
CA ALA A 541 10.68 12.41 -14.20
C ALA A 541 11.48 11.13 -13.94
N PRO A 542 12.66 10.96 -14.55
CA PRO A 542 13.50 9.81 -14.33
C PRO A 542 14.02 9.78 -12.88
N ARG A 543 14.08 8.58 -12.31
CA ARG A 543 14.41 8.34 -10.91
C ARG A 543 15.76 7.66 -10.76
N ILE A 544 16.35 7.84 -9.58
CA ILE A 544 17.54 7.12 -9.14
C ILE A 544 17.27 6.39 -7.83
N HIS A 545 18.14 5.41 -7.52
CA HIS A 545 18.09 4.68 -6.25
C HIS A 545 19.48 4.26 -5.81
N ASN A 546 19.76 4.38 -4.51
CA ASN A 546 20.92 3.81 -3.85
C ASN A 546 20.49 3.32 -2.46
N GLN A 547 20.68 2.03 -2.18
CA GLN A 547 20.31 1.42 -0.89
C GLN A 547 21.53 1.01 -0.05
N ALA A 548 22.70 1.61 -0.34
CA ALA A 548 24.01 1.39 0.25
C ALA A 548 24.61 0.00 -0.07
N LEU A 549 23.84 -1.06 0.05
CA LEU A 549 24.24 -2.43 -0.29
C LEU A 549 23.19 -3.09 -1.18
N PRO A 550 23.57 -3.61 -2.36
CA PRO A 550 24.89 -3.45 -2.98
C PRO A 550 25.24 -1.96 -3.23
N ASP A 551 26.52 -1.62 -3.25
CA ASP A 551 26.98 -0.24 -3.48
C ASP A 551 26.86 0.12 -4.96
N GLU A 552 25.68 0.51 -5.35
CA GLU A 552 25.31 0.80 -6.74
C GLU A 552 24.34 1.97 -6.82
N LEU A 553 24.69 2.97 -7.63
CA LEU A 553 23.77 4.03 -8.00
C LEU A 553 22.95 3.58 -9.22
N ARG A 554 21.70 3.22 -9.00
CA ARG A 554 20.79 2.75 -10.04
C ARG A 554 20.00 3.90 -10.64
N LEU A 555 20.02 3.97 -11.96
CA LEU A 555 19.30 4.96 -12.77
C LEU A 555 18.23 4.26 -13.60
N GLU A 556 17.15 4.96 -13.89
CA GLU A 556 16.20 4.46 -14.88
C GLU A 556 16.81 4.50 -16.29
N THR A 557 16.63 3.41 -17.04
CA THR A 557 17.19 3.23 -18.40
C THR A 557 16.73 4.36 -19.32
N ASN A 558 17.68 5.02 -19.99
CA ASN A 558 17.48 6.18 -20.86
C ASN A 558 16.89 7.42 -20.16
N GLY A 559 16.85 7.45 -18.82
CA GLY A 559 16.35 8.61 -18.08
C GLY A 559 17.32 9.79 -18.02
N PHE A 560 18.61 9.53 -18.24
CA PHE A 560 19.68 10.53 -18.18
C PHE A 560 20.61 10.39 -19.38
N SER A 561 21.28 11.49 -19.79
CA SER A 561 22.18 11.50 -20.93
C SER A 561 23.40 10.61 -20.70
N ALA A 562 23.98 10.07 -21.78
CA ALA A 562 25.23 9.29 -21.70
C ALA A 562 26.33 10.09 -21.01
N ALA A 563 26.48 11.38 -21.32
CA ALA A 563 27.47 12.26 -20.69
C ALA A 563 27.28 12.37 -19.17
N THR A 564 26.01 12.44 -18.70
CA THR A 564 25.70 12.44 -17.27
C THR A 564 26.12 11.11 -16.61
N VAL A 565 25.80 9.99 -17.26
CA VAL A 565 26.16 8.64 -16.77
C VAL A 565 27.68 8.47 -16.70
N ASP A 566 28.41 8.87 -17.75
CA ASP A 566 29.88 8.77 -17.80
C ASP A 566 30.54 9.65 -16.76
N SER A 567 30.00 10.85 -16.51
CA SER A 567 30.49 11.73 -15.43
C SER A 567 30.29 11.10 -14.05
N LEU A 568 29.15 10.46 -13.78
CA LEU A 568 28.92 9.75 -12.52
C LEU A 568 29.88 8.57 -12.33
N LYS A 569 30.15 7.81 -13.40
CA LYS A 569 31.18 6.75 -13.37
C LYS A 569 32.59 7.30 -13.11
N ALA A 570 32.94 8.43 -13.75
CA ALA A 570 34.23 9.12 -13.53
C ALA A 570 34.40 9.61 -12.09
N MET A 571 33.26 9.94 -11.40
CA MET A 571 33.26 10.24 -9.97
C MET A 571 33.36 8.98 -9.09
N GLY A 572 33.46 7.78 -9.65
CA GLY A 572 33.63 6.51 -8.94
C GLY A 572 32.32 5.82 -8.54
N HIS A 573 31.16 6.24 -9.06
CA HIS A 573 29.92 5.48 -8.86
C HIS A 573 29.92 4.20 -9.69
N THR A 574 29.55 3.08 -9.06
CA THR A 574 29.08 1.90 -9.79
C THR A 574 27.67 2.21 -10.26
N VAL A 575 27.48 2.38 -11.57
CA VAL A 575 26.19 2.76 -12.15
C VAL A 575 25.49 1.54 -12.72
N GLY A 576 24.27 1.24 -12.21
CA GLY A 576 23.36 0.24 -12.73
C GLY A 576 22.11 0.85 -13.37
N PHE A 577 21.35 0.04 -14.12
CA PHE A 577 20.14 0.48 -14.79
C PHE A 577 18.93 -0.39 -14.42
N LEU A 578 17.77 0.26 -14.29
CA LEU A 578 16.47 -0.40 -14.07
C LEU A 578 15.47 0.06 -15.11
N GLY A 579 14.59 -0.84 -15.52
CA GLY A 579 13.48 -0.53 -16.42
C GLY A 579 12.46 0.45 -15.82
N GLY A 580 12.36 0.53 -14.50
CA GLY A 580 11.53 1.48 -13.73
C GLY A 580 11.85 1.39 -12.24
N ILE A 581 11.78 2.54 -11.56
CA ILE A 581 12.03 2.64 -10.12
C ILE A 581 10.72 2.96 -9.42
N ALA A 582 10.10 1.92 -8.88
CA ALA A 582 8.85 1.94 -8.10
C ALA A 582 7.61 2.47 -8.86
N ASN A 583 6.43 2.24 -8.29
CA ASN A 583 5.15 2.73 -8.79
C ASN A 583 4.58 3.72 -7.78
N VAL A 584 4.50 5.00 -8.13
CA VAL A 584 3.99 6.08 -7.28
C VAL A 584 2.55 6.40 -7.64
N ASN A 585 1.70 6.65 -6.65
CA ASN A 585 0.39 7.26 -6.84
C ASN A 585 0.35 8.56 -6.03
N ALA A 586 -0.03 9.67 -6.64
CA ALA A 586 0.02 10.96 -5.98
C ALA A 586 -1.16 11.86 -6.34
N ILE A 587 -1.51 12.74 -5.39
CA ILE A 587 -2.54 13.77 -5.55
C ILE A 587 -1.97 15.09 -5.03
N ARG A 588 -2.09 16.17 -5.81
CA ARG A 588 -1.62 17.51 -5.47
C ARG A 588 -2.77 18.52 -5.45
N ARG A 589 -2.77 19.41 -4.46
CA ARG A 589 -3.68 20.55 -4.43
C ARG A 589 -3.33 21.54 -5.53
N VAL A 590 -4.36 22.03 -6.22
CA VAL A 590 -4.26 23.08 -7.23
C VAL A 590 -5.37 24.10 -7.01
N PRO A 591 -5.32 25.30 -7.61
CA PRO A 591 -6.44 26.24 -7.55
C PRO A 591 -7.76 25.58 -8.00
N GLY A 592 -8.76 25.62 -7.14
CA GLY A 592 -10.09 25.09 -7.41
C GLY A 592 -10.26 23.58 -7.22
N GLY A 593 -9.24 22.83 -6.76
CA GLY A 593 -9.39 21.37 -6.55
C GLY A 593 -8.08 20.61 -6.45
N TRP A 594 -8.02 19.45 -7.10
CA TRP A 594 -6.97 18.48 -6.98
C TRP A 594 -6.53 17.95 -8.35
N HIS A 595 -5.24 17.79 -8.54
CA HIS A 595 -4.65 17.01 -9.63
C HIS A 595 -4.24 15.64 -9.09
N GLY A 596 -4.72 14.55 -9.72
CA GLY A 596 -4.31 13.18 -9.42
C GLY A 596 -3.54 12.57 -10.58
N VAL A 597 -2.49 11.81 -10.27
CA VAL A 597 -1.71 11.04 -11.27
C VAL A 597 -1.43 9.66 -10.69
N SER A 598 -1.82 8.62 -11.43
CA SER A 598 -1.35 7.26 -11.20
C SER A 598 -0.04 7.03 -11.95
N GLU A 599 0.75 6.05 -11.53
CA GLU A 599 2.09 5.78 -12.03
C GLU A 599 2.14 5.58 -13.56
N PRO A 600 2.86 6.41 -14.32
CA PRO A 600 3.02 6.25 -15.76
C PRO A 600 3.76 4.97 -16.19
N ARG A 601 4.49 4.32 -15.25
CA ARG A 601 5.25 3.08 -15.46
C ARG A 601 4.39 1.83 -15.26
N ALA A 602 3.15 1.99 -14.80
CA ALA A 602 2.23 0.91 -14.43
C ALA A 602 0.83 1.14 -15.00
N PHE A 603 -0.07 0.25 -14.65
CA PHE A 603 -1.51 0.38 -14.90
C PHE A 603 -2.16 1.09 -13.71
N GLY A 604 -3.15 1.92 -13.93
CA GLY A 604 -3.84 2.60 -12.86
C GLY A 604 -4.61 3.82 -13.36
N ALA A 605 -5.31 4.48 -12.44
CA ALA A 605 -5.97 5.76 -12.72
C ALA A 605 -6.13 6.60 -11.47
N ALA A 606 -6.11 7.92 -11.66
CA ALA A 606 -6.64 8.88 -10.71
C ALA A 606 -8.09 9.20 -11.10
N ILE A 607 -9.02 9.04 -10.17
CA ILE A 607 -10.47 9.25 -10.37
C ILE A 607 -10.99 10.16 -9.28
N GLY A 608 -11.71 11.21 -9.69
CA GLY A 608 -12.29 12.18 -8.79
C GLY A 608 -13.69 12.63 -9.20
N TYR A 609 -14.21 13.65 -8.54
CA TYR A 609 -15.53 14.21 -8.80
C TYR A 609 -15.59 15.70 -8.41
#